data_957a662f9ceebfb26119274c54241d9f
#
_entry.id   957a662f9ceebfb26119274c54241d9f
#
_cell.length_a   1.000
_cell.length_b   1.000
_cell.length_c   1.000
_cell.angle_alpha   90.00
_cell.angle_beta   90.00
_cell.angle_gamma   90.00
#
_symmetry.space_group_name_H-M   'P 1'
#
loop_
_entity.id
_entity.type
_entity.pdbx_description
1 polymer ?
#
loop_
_entity_poly.entity_id
_entity_poly.type
_entity_poly.pdbx_seq_one_letter_code
_entity_poly.pdbx_strand_id
1 'polypeptide(L)' 'MSRGFQFDFFAEEWSHTCGACKTELYAPTKKHMEGNFWLHTHSNDCLGGW' A
#
# COMPACT_ATOMS: atom_id res chain seq x y z
N MET A 1 -7.45 12.71 -3.89
CA MET A 1 -7.64 12.27 -3.26
C MET A 1 -7.27 11.09 -2.90
N SER A 2 -6.81 10.74 -2.11
CA SER A 2 -6.36 9.59 -1.90
C SER A 2 -7.27 8.74 -1.63
N ARG A 3 -7.18 7.72 -1.84
CA ARG A 3 -7.87 6.91 -1.65
C ARG A 3 -7.52 5.93 -0.81
N GLY A 4 -7.57 5.45 -0.09
CA GLY A 4 -7.17 4.42 0.72
C GLY A 4 -6.96 3.16 0.00
N PHE A 5 -6.95 2.06 0.72
CA PHE A 5 -6.68 0.77 0.12
C PHE A 5 -7.88 0.30 -0.68
N GLN A 6 -7.62 -0.42 -1.76
CA GLN A 6 -8.66 -0.94 -2.64
C GLN A 6 -8.68 -2.44 -2.58
N PHE A 7 -9.85 -3.02 -2.72
CA PHE A 7 -9.99 -4.48 -2.71
C PHE A 7 -10.19 -4.98 -4.12
N ASP A 8 -9.39 -5.95 -4.53
CA ASP A 8 -9.48 -6.53 -5.86
C ASP A 8 -10.29 -7.82 -5.76
N PHE A 9 -11.50 -7.81 -6.28
CA PHE A 9 -12.36 -8.99 -6.22
C PHE A 9 -11.80 -10.17 -7.01
N PHE A 10 -11.10 -9.90 -8.09
CA PHE A 10 -10.58 -10.99 -8.89
C PHE A 10 -9.43 -11.70 -8.18
N ALA A 11 -8.54 -10.94 -7.59
CA ALA A 11 -7.41 -11.52 -6.90
C ALA A 11 -7.73 -11.81 -5.45
N GLU A 12 -8.84 -11.27 -4.94
CA GLU A 12 -9.23 -11.42 -3.55
C GLU A 12 -8.12 -10.90 -2.65
N GLU A 13 -7.58 -9.76 -3.02
CA GLU A 13 -6.51 -9.13 -2.28
C GLU A 13 -6.74 -7.65 -2.19
N TRP A 14 -6.16 -7.04 -1.19
CA TRP A 14 -6.14 -5.60 -1.10
C TRP A 14 -4.93 -5.07 -1.84
N SER A 15 -5.08 -3.89 -2.41
CA SER A 15 -3.98 -3.27 -3.14
C SER A 15 -3.96 -1.77 -2.86
N HIS A 16 -2.81 -1.18 -3.05
CA HIS A 16 -2.64 0.25 -2.84
C HIS A 16 -1.38 0.71 -3.59
N THR A 17 -1.48 1.87 -4.21
CA THR A 17 -0.32 2.45 -4.89
C THR A 17 0.16 3.64 -4.08
N CYS A 18 1.42 3.63 -3.70
CA CYS A 18 1.99 4.75 -2.96
C CYS A 18 2.05 5.97 -3.87
N GLY A 19 1.43 7.06 -3.45
CA GLY A 19 1.39 8.26 -4.27
C GLY A 19 2.74 8.93 -4.39
N ALA A 20 3.65 8.65 -3.46
CA ALA A 20 4.96 9.30 -3.49
C ALA A 20 5.94 8.63 -4.44
N CYS A 21 6.00 7.32 -4.42
CA CYS A 21 6.98 6.59 -5.22
C CYS A 21 6.35 5.64 -6.23
N LYS A 22 5.03 5.58 -6.27
CA LYS A 22 4.30 4.77 -7.23
C LYS A 22 4.52 3.27 -7.07
N THR A 23 4.96 2.84 -5.92
CA THR A 23 5.13 1.43 -5.64
C THR A 23 3.79 0.81 -5.32
N GLU A 24 3.51 -0.36 -5.89
CA GLU A 24 2.26 -1.05 -5.62
C GLU A 24 2.44 -2.02 -4.48
N LEU A 25 1.48 -2.01 -3.56
CA LEU A 25 1.50 -2.90 -2.41
C LEU A 25 0.31 -3.82 -2.47
N TYR A 26 0.47 -5.05 -2.02
CA TYR A 26 -0.59 -6.03 -2.03
C TYR A 26 -0.60 -6.77 -0.69
N ALA A 27 -1.78 -7.11 -0.24
CA ALA A 27 -1.91 -7.86 1.01
C ALA A 27 -3.21 -8.64 1.02
N PRO A 28 -3.26 -9.76 1.74
CA PRO A 28 -4.47 -10.58 1.78
C PRO A 28 -5.60 -9.97 2.60
N THR A 29 -5.27 -9.09 3.54
CA THR A 29 -6.30 -8.44 4.35
C THR A 29 -5.96 -6.97 4.51
N LYS A 30 -6.96 -6.19 4.89
CA LYS A 30 -6.75 -4.76 5.08
C LYS A 30 -5.77 -4.50 6.21
N LYS A 31 -5.89 -5.27 7.29
CA LYS A 31 -4.99 -5.08 8.42
C LYS A 31 -3.55 -5.36 8.02
N HIS A 32 -3.35 -6.39 7.21
CA HIS A 32 -2.02 -6.73 6.72
C HIS A 32 -1.50 -5.61 5.81
N MET A 33 -2.39 -5.03 5.00
CA MET A 33 -2.03 -3.93 4.13
C MET A 33 -1.59 -2.72 4.94
N GLU A 34 -2.24 -2.44 6.06
CA GLU A 34 -1.85 -1.32 6.91
C GLU A 34 -0.41 -1.51 7.41
N GLY A 35 -0.07 -2.73 7.79
CA GLY A 35 1.28 -3.03 8.21
C GLY A 35 2.29 -2.86 7.09
N ASN A 36 1.94 -3.35 5.91
CA ASN A 36 2.81 -3.24 4.76
C ASN A 36 3.03 -1.77 4.38
N PHE A 37 1.98 -0.99 4.43
CA PHE A 37 2.08 0.43 4.10
C PHE A 37 2.95 1.15 5.11
N TRP A 38 2.78 0.83 6.40
CA TRP A 38 3.59 1.45 7.44
C TRP A 38 5.06 1.13 7.21
N LEU A 39 5.38 -0.14 6.95
CA LEU A 39 6.76 -0.53 6.71
C LEU A 39 7.32 0.16 5.46
N HIS A 40 6.50 0.27 4.42
CA HIS A 40 6.93 0.90 3.19
C HIS A 40 7.26 2.37 3.39
N THR A 41 6.38 3.10 4.08
CA THR A 41 6.58 4.53 4.25
C THR A 41 7.69 4.86 5.23
N HIS A 42 8.05 3.88 6.08
CA HIS A 42 9.16 4.07 7.02
C HIS A 42 10.45 3.43 6.52
N SER A 43 10.46 3.02 5.27
CA SER A 43 11.62 2.38 4.69
C SER A 43 12.35 3.40 3.84
N ASN A 44 13.63 3.16 3.59
CA ASN A 44 14.39 4.03 2.71
C ASN A 44 14.02 3.81 1.25
N ASP A 45 13.22 2.79 0.96
CA ASP A 45 12.82 2.53 -0.41
C ASP A 45 11.77 3.51 -0.89
N CYS A 46 11.06 4.16 0.03
CA CYS A 46 10.04 5.11 -0.37
C CYS A 46 10.66 6.49 -0.44
N LEU A 47 10.61 7.11 -1.61
CA LEU A 47 11.22 8.40 -1.82
C LEU A 47 10.30 9.55 -1.47
N GLY A 48 9.19 9.28 -0.82
CA GLY A 48 8.22 10.32 -0.52
C GLY A 48 8.60 11.24 0.62
N GLY A 49 9.65 10.96 1.33
CA GLY A 49 10.08 11.85 2.39
C GLY A 49 9.22 11.80 3.63
N TRP A 50 8.71 10.67 3.95
CA TRP A 50 7.83 10.54 5.10
C TRP A 50 8.53 10.78 6.42
#